data_280d67ff36da516d6c21cc9c7459f24a
#
_entry.id   280d67ff36da516d6c21cc9c7459f24a
#
_cell.length_a   1.000
_cell.length_b   1.000
_cell.length_c   1.000
_cell.angle_alpha   90.00
_cell.angle_beta   90.00
_cell.angle_gamma   90.00
#
_symmetry.space_group_name_H-M   'P 1'
#
loop_
_entity.id
_entity.type
_entity.pdbx_description
1 polymer ?
#
loop_
_entity_poly.entity_id
_entity_poly.type
_entity_poly.pdbx_seq_one_letter_code
_entity_poly.pdbx_strand_id
1 'polypeptide(L)'
;MVDIFQKKVLMLACYAGEIMMKNGAEIYRVEDTIIRICKACRMDNTEVFATPTGIFISLDKGGKDDDPLTYIKRIKGIDTNLEKISMINRFSREFTTTAVSYTHLTLPTN
;
A
#
# COMPACT_ATOMS: atom_id res chain seq x y z
N MET A 1 -10.02 -16.89 0.93
CA MET A 1 -8.58 -17.13 0.91
C MET A 1 -7.84 -15.81 0.73
N VAL A 2 -6.83 -15.58 1.54
CA VAL A 2 -6.06 -14.34 1.42
C VAL A 2 -5.08 -14.49 0.28
N ASP A 3 -5.18 -13.58 -0.67
CA ASP A 3 -4.26 -13.55 -1.78
C ASP A 3 -2.93 -12.97 -1.30
N ILE A 4 -1.85 -13.71 -1.53
CA ILE A 4 -0.51 -13.26 -1.15
C ILE A 4 -0.18 -11.95 -1.86
N PHE A 5 -0.64 -11.81 -3.09
CA PHE A 5 -0.44 -10.57 -3.84
C PHE A 5 -1.11 -9.38 -3.13
N GLN A 6 -2.33 -9.57 -2.64
CA GLN A 6 -3.03 -8.50 -1.92
C GLN A 6 -2.27 -8.09 -0.66
N LYS A 7 -1.77 -9.06 0.11
CA LYS A 7 -0.96 -8.75 1.29
C LYS A 7 0.28 -7.95 0.92
N LYS A 8 0.95 -8.34 -0.15
CA LYS A 8 2.16 -7.65 -0.58
C LYS A 8 1.85 -6.23 -1.03
N VAL A 9 0.72 -6.04 -1.71
CA VAL A 9 0.30 -4.70 -2.12
C VAL A 9 0.04 -3.81 -0.91
N LEU A 10 -0.66 -4.34 0.09
CA LEU A 10 -0.91 -3.57 1.30
C LEU A 10 0.39 -3.21 2.01
N MET A 11 1.33 -4.13 2.06
CA MET A 11 2.64 -3.88 2.66
C MET A 11 3.39 -2.79 1.89
N LEU A 12 3.41 -2.90 0.57
CA LEU A 12 4.06 -1.90 -0.28
C LEU A 12 3.42 -0.52 -0.07
N ALA A 13 2.11 -0.47 -0.08
CA ALA A 13 1.38 0.78 0.11
C ALA A 13 1.70 1.42 1.46
N CYS A 14 1.75 0.59 2.52
CA CYS A 14 2.09 1.09 3.84
C CYS A 14 3.52 1.63 3.90
N TYR A 15 4.47 0.94 3.29
CA TYR A 15 5.84 1.43 3.28
C TYR A 15 5.97 2.73 2.50
N ALA A 16 5.27 2.84 1.38
CA ALA A 16 5.27 4.09 0.62
C ALA A 16 4.70 5.23 1.48
N GLY A 17 3.60 4.96 2.17
CA GLY A 17 3.02 5.94 3.07
C GLY A 17 3.96 6.33 4.20
N GLU A 18 4.65 5.37 4.77
CA GLU A 18 5.61 5.63 5.83
C GLU A 18 6.73 6.55 5.36
N ILE A 19 7.26 6.29 4.18
CA ILE A 19 8.32 7.13 3.61
C ILE A 19 7.81 8.54 3.38
N MET A 20 6.61 8.68 2.84
CA MET A 20 6.01 9.99 2.65
C MET A 20 5.85 10.74 3.97
N MET A 21 5.34 10.06 5.00
CA MET A 21 5.16 10.66 6.31
C MET A 21 6.48 11.14 6.89
N LYS A 22 7.51 10.32 6.78
CA LYS A 22 8.83 10.69 7.30
C LYS A 22 9.47 11.84 6.55
N ASN A 23 8.98 12.11 5.35
CA ASN A 23 9.46 13.24 4.55
C ASN A 23 8.53 14.43 4.58
N GLY A 24 7.61 14.46 5.52
CA GLY A 24 6.77 15.62 5.77
C GLY A 24 5.53 15.73 4.89
N ALA A 25 5.13 14.66 4.23
CA ALA A 25 3.93 14.71 3.41
C ALA A 25 2.70 14.87 4.30
N GLU A 26 1.70 15.55 3.77
CA GLU A 26 0.44 15.73 4.47
C GLU A 26 -0.33 14.42 4.52
N ILE A 27 -1.07 14.22 5.60
CA ILE A 27 -1.77 12.95 5.84
C ILE A 27 -2.71 12.59 4.69
N TYR A 28 -3.46 13.57 4.16
CA TYR A 28 -4.39 13.27 3.09
C TYR A 28 -3.68 12.79 1.82
N ARG A 29 -2.45 13.25 1.59
CA ARG A 29 -1.68 12.81 0.43
C ARG A 29 -1.18 11.39 0.62
N VAL A 30 -0.83 11.04 1.84
CA VAL A 30 -0.44 9.67 2.17
C VAL A 30 -1.61 8.73 1.91
N GLU A 31 -2.79 9.09 2.43
CA GLU A 31 -3.98 8.27 2.24
C GLU A 31 -4.34 8.13 0.77
N ASP A 32 -4.28 9.23 0.03
CA ASP A 32 -4.59 9.21 -1.40
C ASP A 32 -3.64 8.31 -2.18
N THR A 33 -2.35 8.38 -1.87
CA THR A 33 -1.36 7.54 -2.52
C THR A 33 -1.61 6.06 -2.26
N ILE A 34 -1.92 5.72 -1.02
CA ILE A 34 -2.21 4.34 -0.65
C ILE A 34 -3.44 3.83 -1.40
N ILE A 35 -4.48 4.65 -1.45
CA ILE A 35 -5.71 4.27 -2.16
C ILE A 35 -5.43 4.06 -3.65
N ARG A 36 -4.62 4.93 -4.26
CA ARG A 36 -4.28 4.80 -5.67
C ARG A 36 -3.51 3.52 -5.95
N ILE A 37 -2.57 3.17 -5.09
CA ILE A 37 -1.82 1.92 -5.25
C ILE A 37 -2.78 0.73 -5.19
N CYS A 38 -3.69 0.74 -4.24
CA CYS A 38 -4.63 -0.36 -4.08
C CYS A 38 -5.60 -0.44 -5.27
N LYS A 39 -6.09 0.69 -5.76
CA LYS A 39 -6.98 0.71 -6.91
C LYS A 39 -6.30 0.20 -8.16
N ALA A 40 -5.02 0.51 -8.33
CA ALA A 40 -4.26 0.03 -9.48
C ALA A 40 -4.18 -1.50 -9.51
N CYS A 41 -4.37 -2.14 -8.35
CA CYS A 41 -4.38 -3.59 -8.23
C CYS A 41 -5.78 -4.16 -8.09
N ARG A 42 -6.80 -3.40 -8.46
CA ARG A 42 -8.20 -3.79 -8.38
C ARG A 42 -8.68 -4.06 -6.95
N MET A 43 -8.06 -3.42 -5.99
CA MET A 43 -8.47 -3.48 -4.61
C MET A 43 -9.30 -2.23 -4.30
N ASP A 44 -10.50 -2.16 -4.90
CA ASP A 44 -11.30 -0.94 -4.90
C ASP A 44 -11.94 -0.64 -3.54
N ASN A 45 -12.19 -1.65 -2.74
CA ASN A 45 -12.84 -1.46 -1.45
C ASN A 45 -11.80 -1.34 -0.34
N THR A 46 -10.86 -0.43 -0.52
CA THR A 46 -9.80 -0.19 0.44
C THR A 46 -10.09 1.07 1.22
N GLU A 47 -10.00 1.00 2.52
CA GLU A 47 -10.10 2.15 3.39
C GLU A 47 -8.78 2.37 4.10
N VAL A 48 -8.37 3.61 4.21
CA VAL A 48 -7.10 3.97 4.80
C VAL A 48 -7.33 5.01 5.88
N PHE A 49 -6.65 4.83 6.99
CA PHE A 49 -6.64 5.81 8.05
C PHE A 49 -5.18 6.02 8.45
N ALA A 50 -4.65 7.21 8.18
CA ALA A 50 -3.27 7.53 8.48
C ALA A 50 -3.18 8.57 9.57
N THR A 51 -2.25 8.35 10.48
CA THR A 51 -1.91 9.30 11.54
C THR A 51 -0.39 9.45 11.56
N PRO A 52 0.14 10.46 12.26
CA PRO A 52 1.60 10.59 12.35
C PRO A 52 2.28 9.38 12.98
N THR A 53 1.56 8.54 13.70
CA THR A 53 2.14 7.41 14.41
C THR A 53 1.78 6.05 13.82
N GLY A 54 0.90 6.02 12.82
CA GLY A 54 0.54 4.73 12.25
C GLY A 54 -0.33 4.85 11.03
N ILE A 55 -0.32 3.80 10.23
CA ILE A 55 -1.14 3.68 9.03
C ILE A 55 -1.97 2.42 9.16
N PHE A 56 -3.26 2.55 8.94
CA PHE A 56 -4.22 1.44 9.01
C PHE A 56 -4.86 1.30 7.64
N ILE A 57 -4.79 0.10 7.08
CA ILE A 57 -5.44 -0.19 5.80
C ILE A 57 -6.37 -1.36 6.00
N SER A 58 -7.58 -1.22 5.48
CA SER A 58 -8.57 -2.30 5.53
C SER A 58 -9.09 -2.55 4.13
N LEU A 59 -9.01 -3.79 3.70
CA LEU A 59 -9.52 -4.22 2.41
C LEU A 59 -10.74 -5.10 2.62
N ASP A 60 -11.89 -4.65 2.12
CA ASP A 60 -13.09 -5.46 2.10
C ASP A 60 -13.06 -6.35 0.86
N LYS A 61 -13.04 -7.65 1.09
CA LYS A 61 -12.93 -8.61 -0.01
C LYS A 61 -14.27 -8.89 -0.70
N GLY A 62 -15.35 -8.28 -0.21
CA GLY A 62 -16.65 -8.34 -0.86
C GLY A 62 -17.50 -9.56 -0.54
N GLY A 63 -16.99 -10.53 0.19
CA GLY A 63 -17.77 -11.67 0.62
C GLY A 63 -18.59 -11.36 1.86
N LYS A 64 -19.78 -11.89 1.96
CA LYS A 64 -20.64 -11.61 3.11
C LYS A 64 -20.06 -12.15 4.42
N ASP A 65 -19.37 -13.26 4.33
CA ASP A 65 -18.80 -13.92 5.50
C ASP A 65 -17.30 -13.74 5.62
N ASP A 66 -16.71 -12.98 4.72
CA ASP A 66 -15.26 -12.76 4.74
C ASP A 66 -14.93 -11.58 5.62
N ASP A 67 -14.01 -11.81 6.54
CA ASP A 67 -13.47 -10.71 7.32
C ASP A 67 -12.62 -9.81 6.45
N PRO A 68 -12.64 -8.50 6.70
CA PRO A 68 -11.75 -7.61 5.96
C PRO A 68 -10.30 -7.93 6.28
N LEU A 69 -9.45 -7.79 5.27
CA LEU A 69 -8.01 -7.91 5.45
C LEU A 69 -7.49 -6.58 5.96
N THR A 70 -6.95 -6.58 7.17
CA THR A 70 -6.45 -5.36 7.79
C THR A 70 -4.95 -5.43 7.94
N TYR A 71 -4.28 -4.34 7.59
CA TYR A 71 -2.85 -4.20 7.75
C TYR A 71 -2.57 -2.92 8.53
N ILE A 72 -1.75 -3.04 9.57
CA ILE A 72 -1.41 -1.92 10.42
C ILE A 72 0.10 -1.75 10.43
N LYS A 73 0.55 -0.53 10.17
CA LYS A 73 1.97 -0.21 10.19
C LYS A 73 2.23 0.90 11.17
N ARG A 74 3.01 0.63 12.20
CA ARG A 74 3.41 1.65 13.14
C ARG A 74 4.58 2.45 12.60
N ILE A 75 4.49 3.76 12.69
CA ILE A 75 5.56 4.64 12.26
C ILE A 75 6.39 5.03 13.48
N LYS A 76 7.64 4.62 13.47
CA LYS A 76 8.57 4.89 14.57
C LYS A 76 9.65 5.84 14.10
N GLY A 77 9.50 7.11 14.40
CA GLY A 77 10.54 8.09 14.19
C GLY A 77 11.22 8.05 12.81
N ILE A 78 12.27 8.84 12.69
CA ILE A 78 13.05 8.90 11.45
C ILE A 78 14.07 7.76 11.48
N ASP A 79 13.90 6.80 10.61
CA ASP A 79 14.79 5.67 10.51
C ASP A 79 15.20 5.50 9.05
N THR A 80 16.47 5.73 8.77
CA THR A 80 16.99 5.54 7.42
C THR A 80 17.35 4.07 7.26
N ASN A 81 16.43 3.29 6.76
CA ASN A 81 16.68 1.88 6.56
C ASN A 81 16.82 1.60 5.08
N LEU A 82 18.07 1.50 4.62
CA LEU A 82 18.38 1.25 3.22
C LEU A 82 17.83 -0.09 2.75
N GLU A 83 17.77 -1.05 3.67
CA GLU A 83 17.22 -2.36 3.35
C GLU A 83 15.74 -2.27 3.01
N LYS A 84 14.97 -1.47 3.76
CA LYS A 84 13.57 -1.25 3.46
C LYS A 84 13.39 -0.57 2.11
N ILE A 85 14.21 0.43 1.83
CA ILE A 85 14.14 1.14 0.56
C ILE A 85 14.42 0.19 -0.58
N SER A 86 15.44 -0.64 -0.45
CA SER A 86 15.79 -1.64 -1.45
C SER A 86 14.64 -2.62 -1.67
N MET A 87 14.02 -3.05 -0.59
CA MET A 87 12.88 -3.97 -0.65
C MET A 87 11.70 -3.35 -1.36
N ILE A 88 11.42 -2.09 -1.08
CA ILE A 88 10.33 -1.36 -1.72
C ILE A 88 10.60 -1.22 -3.22
N ASN A 89 11.82 -0.87 -3.59
CA ASN A 89 12.17 -0.71 -4.99
C ASN A 89 12.01 -2.01 -5.76
N ARG A 90 12.49 -3.10 -5.18
CA ARG A 90 12.34 -4.41 -5.81
C ARG A 90 10.89 -4.81 -5.93
N PHE A 91 10.13 -4.57 -4.88
CA PHE A 91 8.71 -4.90 -4.86
C PHE A 91 7.94 -4.06 -5.86
N SER A 92 8.30 -2.78 -5.99
CA SER A 92 7.62 -1.90 -6.95
C SER A 92 7.77 -2.41 -8.38
N ARG A 93 8.94 -2.96 -8.71
CA ARG A 93 9.13 -3.54 -10.03
C ARG A 93 8.29 -4.79 -10.23
N GLU A 94 8.25 -5.67 -9.24
CA GLU A 94 7.40 -6.86 -9.30
C GLU A 94 5.94 -6.48 -9.38
N PHE A 95 5.55 -5.52 -8.57
CA PHE A 95 4.19 -5.00 -8.54
C PHE A 95 3.75 -4.46 -9.90
N THR A 96 4.59 -3.64 -10.51
CA THR A 96 4.27 -3.05 -11.82
C THR A 96 4.08 -4.15 -12.86
N THR A 97 4.97 -5.12 -12.90
CA THR A 97 4.87 -6.23 -13.84
C THR A 97 3.61 -7.05 -13.59
N THR A 98 3.33 -7.35 -12.33
CA THR A 98 2.18 -8.16 -11.96
C THR A 98 0.87 -7.42 -12.24
N ALA A 99 0.80 -6.14 -11.88
CA ALA A 99 -0.39 -5.35 -12.10
C ALA A 99 -0.71 -5.20 -13.59
N VAL A 100 0.29 -4.98 -14.41
CA VAL A 100 0.11 -4.93 -15.86
C VAL A 100 -0.40 -6.28 -16.37
N SER A 101 0.19 -7.37 -15.88
CA SER A 101 -0.20 -8.71 -16.27
C SER A 101 -1.67 -8.99 -15.93
N TYR A 102 -2.11 -8.58 -14.73
CA TYR A 102 -3.47 -8.85 -14.27
C TYR A 102 -4.49 -7.93 -14.89
N THR A 103 -4.17 -6.67 -15.07
CA THR A 103 -5.16 -5.66 -15.40
C THR A 103 -5.06 -5.17 -16.83
N HIS A 104 -3.98 -5.48 -17.51
CA HIS A 104 -3.66 -4.92 -18.84
C HIS A 104 -3.71 -3.41 -18.84
N LEU A 105 -3.47 -2.81 -17.69
CA LEU A 105 -3.45 -1.36 -17.56
C LEU A 105 -2.02 -0.90 -17.42
N THR A 106 -1.74 0.20 -18.14
CA THR A 106 -0.48 0.88 -17.94
C THR A 106 -0.62 1.80 -16.74
N LEU A 107 0.20 1.59 -15.73
CA LEU A 107 0.19 2.48 -14.59
C LEU A 107 0.70 3.84 -15.02
N PRO A 108 0.03 4.93 -14.59
CA PRO A 108 0.53 6.25 -14.91
C PRO A 108 1.91 6.43 -14.31
N THR A 109 2.85 6.80 -15.14
CA THR A 109 4.21 7.08 -14.73
C THR A 109 4.31 8.55 -14.39
N ASN A 110 4.11 8.88 -13.14
CA ASN A 110 4.32 10.24 -12.67
C ASN A 110 4.62 10.24 -11.21
#